data_c03e348f66ace366530c031dacc83a2f
#
_entry.id   c03e348f66ace366530c031dacc83a2f
#
_cell.length_a   1.000
_cell.length_b   1.000
_cell.length_c   1.000
_cell.angle_alpha   90.00
_cell.angle_beta   90.00
_cell.angle_gamma   90.00
#
_symmetry.space_group_name_H-M   'P 1'
#
loop_
_entity.id
_entity.type
_entity.pdbx_description
1 polymer ?
#
loop_
_entity_poly.entity_id
_entity_poly.type
_entity_poly.pdbx_seq_one_letter_code
_entity_poly.pdbx_strand_id
1 'polypeptide(L)'
;MSKMITPEDVLRVLLELQSLDEDSGDVITNLKAQKLLYYVQGVALAKLNQPMFQEDFVAWQYGPVIVRLYNELKQFGRNQVELPPVTGLVEDKFSDDQLDVIASVYKTFGQFSAWKLRDMTHAEAPWLDVNINDTIPKASIAKFFKARYCNIPVCQ
;
A
#
# COMPACT_ATOMS: atom_id res chain seq x y z
N MET A 1 11.10 11.32 -20.10
CA MET A 1 10.16 11.67 -19.02
C MET A 1 9.90 10.47 -18.14
N SER A 2 10.05 10.63 -16.85
CA SER A 2 9.68 9.57 -15.94
C SER A 2 8.15 9.45 -15.90
N LYS A 3 7.66 8.23 -15.96
CA LYS A 3 6.23 7.97 -15.87
C LYS A 3 5.80 8.10 -14.41
N MET A 4 4.70 8.80 -14.17
CA MET A 4 4.16 8.94 -12.83
C MET A 4 3.53 7.63 -12.38
N ILE A 5 3.95 7.14 -11.22
CA ILE A 5 3.40 5.93 -10.63
C ILE A 5 2.10 6.29 -9.91
N THR A 6 1.06 5.50 -10.15
CA THR A 6 -0.24 5.66 -9.48
C THR A 6 -0.43 4.57 -8.45
N PRO A 7 -1.35 4.75 -7.49
CA PRO A 7 -1.71 3.66 -6.57
C PRO A 7 -2.19 2.41 -7.31
N GLU A 8 -2.89 2.56 -8.42
CA GLU A 8 -3.34 1.44 -9.23
C GLU A 8 -2.15 0.63 -9.77
N ASP A 9 -1.09 1.32 -10.21
CA ASP A 9 0.11 0.63 -10.69
C ASP A 9 0.72 -0.24 -9.60
N VAL A 10 0.81 0.28 -8.38
CA VAL A 10 1.31 -0.48 -7.23
C VAL A 10 0.39 -1.66 -6.94
N LEU A 11 -0.91 -1.42 -6.95
CA LEU A 11 -1.89 -2.48 -6.68
C LEU A 11 -1.82 -3.59 -7.71
N ARG A 12 -1.58 -3.27 -9.00
CA ARG A 12 -1.39 -4.29 -10.03
C ARG A 12 -0.21 -5.20 -9.72
N VAL A 13 0.90 -4.63 -9.24
CA VAL A 13 2.06 -5.44 -8.84
C VAL A 13 1.72 -6.33 -7.66
N LEU A 14 1.01 -5.79 -6.66
CA LEU A 14 0.58 -6.57 -5.49
C LEU A 14 -0.34 -7.73 -5.90
N LEU A 15 -1.28 -7.48 -6.81
CA LEU A 15 -2.20 -8.51 -7.31
C LEU A 15 -1.45 -9.59 -8.09
N GLU A 16 -0.44 -9.20 -8.85
CA GLU A 16 0.40 -10.15 -9.57
C GLU A 16 1.20 -11.02 -8.60
N LEU A 17 1.80 -10.42 -7.57
CA LEU A 17 2.51 -11.19 -6.55
C LEU A 17 1.58 -12.19 -5.85
N GLN A 18 0.35 -11.77 -5.56
CA GLN A 18 -0.64 -12.66 -4.97
C GLN A 18 -0.96 -13.84 -5.91
N SER A 19 -1.10 -13.56 -7.20
CA SER A 19 -1.44 -14.62 -8.17
C SER A 19 -0.35 -15.68 -8.30
N LEU A 20 0.90 -15.31 -7.98
CA LEU A 20 2.04 -16.22 -8.01
C LEU A 20 2.28 -16.91 -6.67
N ASP A 21 1.58 -16.52 -5.63
CA ASP A 21 1.76 -17.02 -4.27
C ASP A 21 0.79 -18.18 -4.03
N GLU A 22 1.29 -19.40 -4.12
CA GLU A 22 0.48 -20.62 -3.95
C GLU A 22 -0.03 -20.78 -2.51
N ASP A 23 0.63 -20.16 -1.55
CA ASP A 23 0.24 -20.23 -0.15
C ASP A 23 -0.72 -19.10 0.25
N SER A 24 -1.12 -18.26 -0.71
CA SER A 24 -2.05 -17.18 -0.43
C SER A 24 -3.43 -17.75 -0.09
N GLY A 25 -3.81 -17.63 1.16
CA GLY A 25 -5.13 -18.09 1.62
C GLY A 25 -6.17 -16.98 1.69
N ASP A 26 -5.80 -15.76 1.33
CA ASP A 26 -6.65 -14.60 1.55
C ASP A 26 -6.73 -13.76 0.28
N VAL A 27 -7.91 -13.19 0.03
CA VAL A 27 -8.12 -12.31 -1.11
C VAL A 27 -7.69 -10.89 -0.76
N ILE A 28 -7.30 -10.12 -1.78
CA ILE A 28 -7.06 -8.68 -1.60
C ILE A 28 -8.37 -7.95 -1.87
N THR A 29 -9.05 -7.62 -0.78
CA THR A 29 -10.26 -6.81 -0.82
C THR A 29 -9.89 -5.34 -0.93
N ASN A 30 -10.89 -4.47 -1.13
CA ASN A 30 -10.67 -3.02 -1.11
C ASN A 30 -9.97 -2.60 0.19
N LEU A 31 -10.47 -3.06 1.33
CA LEU A 31 -9.90 -2.69 2.63
C LEU A 31 -8.44 -3.14 2.76
N LYS A 32 -8.14 -4.38 2.37
CA LYS A 32 -6.78 -4.89 2.42
C LYS A 32 -5.87 -4.13 1.45
N ALA A 33 -6.36 -3.82 0.25
CA ALA A 33 -5.60 -3.06 -0.74
C ALA A 33 -5.19 -1.69 -0.18
N GLN A 34 -6.11 -0.98 0.49
CA GLN A 34 -5.80 0.31 1.08
C GLN A 34 -4.67 0.21 2.11
N LYS A 35 -4.69 -0.82 2.94
CA LYS A 35 -3.67 -1.00 3.98
C LYS A 35 -2.32 -1.39 3.38
N LEU A 36 -2.31 -2.27 2.39
CA LEU A 36 -1.06 -2.65 1.72
C LEU A 36 -0.44 -1.44 1.01
N LEU A 37 -1.26 -0.62 0.35
CA LEU A 37 -0.78 0.60 -0.29
C LEU A 37 -0.19 1.59 0.73
N TYR A 38 -0.80 1.69 1.89
CA TYR A 38 -0.28 2.52 2.98
C TYR A 38 1.12 2.04 3.40
N TYR A 39 1.29 0.74 3.57
CA TYR A 39 2.59 0.19 3.95
C TYR A 39 3.64 0.34 2.83
N VAL A 40 3.23 0.20 1.56
CA VAL A 40 4.14 0.46 0.44
C VAL A 40 4.61 1.91 0.46
N GLN A 41 3.68 2.86 0.64
CA GLN A 41 4.04 4.28 0.68
C GLN A 41 4.98 4.57 1.85
N GLY A 42 4.68 4.02 3.02
CA GLY A 42 5.51 4.23 4.21
C GLY A 42 6.91 3.68 4.06
N VAL A 43 7.04 2.47 3.56
CA VAL A 43 8.35 1.85 3.36
C VAL A 43 9.15 2.59 2.29
N ALA A 44 8.49 3.03 1.20
CA ALA A 44 9.16 3.83 0.17
C ALA A 44 9.70 5.13 0.75
N LEU A 45 8.90 5.84 1.52
CA LEU A 45 9.34 7.08 2.18
C LEU A 45 10.53 6.83 3.10
N ALA A 46 10.52 5.72 3.84
CA ALA A 46 11.57 5.40 4.78
C ALA A 46 12.87 4.93 4.09
N LYS A 47 12.73 4.08 3.08
CA LYS A 47 13.89 3.43 2.45
C LYS A 47 14.44 4.20 1.25
N LEU A 48 13.57 4.85 0.48
CA LEU A 48 13.95 5.52 -0.76
C LEU A 48 13.93 7.04 -0.63
N ASN A 49 13.47 7.57 0.51
CA ASN A 49 13.35 9.00 0.81
C ASN A 49 12.45 9.74 -0.20
N GLN A 50 11.52 9.04 -0.81
CA GLN A 50 10.55 9.63 -1.74
C GLN A 50 9.28 8.80 -1.74
N PRO A 51 8.11 9.43 -2.02
CA PRO A 51 6.86 8.68 -2.07
C PRO A 51 6.82 7.77 -3.29
N MET A 52 6.10 6.66 -3.17
CA MET A 52 5.85 5.78 -4.31
C MET A 52 4.84 6.42 -5.28
N PHE A 53 3.87 7.14 -4.74
CA PHE A 53 2.86 7.87 -5.51
C PHE A 53 2.49 9.15 -4.77
N GLN A 54 1.85 10.09 -5.48
CA GLN A 54 1.57 11.42 -4.93
C GLN A 54 0.29 11.51 -4.11
N GLU A 55 -0.68 10.65 -4.36
CA GLU A 55 -1.95 10.71 -3.65
C GLU A 55 -1.80 10.50 -2.16
N ASP A 56 -2.62 11.23 -1.38
CA ASP A 56 -2.57 11.20 0.07
C ASP A 56 -3.55 10.18 0.64
N PHE A 57 -3.21 9.69 1.82
CA PHE A 57 -4.11 8.89 2.65
C PHE A 57 -4.90 9.80 3.57
N VAL A 58 -6.16 9.44 3.79
CA VAL A 58 -7.06 10.10 4.73
C VAL A 58 -7.35 9.11 5.86
N ALA A 59 -7.44 9.62 7.09
CA ALA A 59 -7.72 8.79 8.26
C ALA A 59 -9.22 8.49 8.32
N TRP A 60 -9.58 7.25 8.00
CA TRP A 60 -10.94 6.75 8.15
C TRP A 60 -11.01 5.81 9.36
N GLN A 61 -12.25 5.51 9.77
CA GLN A 61 -12.50 4.63 10.91
C GLN A 61 -11.80 3.27 10.75
N TYR A 62 -11.68 2.78 9.52
CA TYR A 62 -11.05 1.49 9.22
C TYR A 62 -9.57 1.62 8.88
N GLY A 63 -8.96 2.75 9.16
CA GLY A 63 -7.55 3.01 8.92
C GLY A 63 -7.32 3.96 7.75
N PRO A 64 -6.06 4.12 7.32
CA PRO A 64 -5.72 5.00 6.19
C PRO A 64 -6.32 4.50 4.88
N VAL A 65 -6.89 5.40 4.09
CA VAL A 65 -7.45 5.07 2.77
C VAL A 65 -7.11 6.16 1.76
N ILE A 66 -6.96 5.77 0.50
CA ILE A 66 -6.94 6.68 -0.64
C ILE A 66 -8.39 6.76 -1.11
N VAL A 67 -9.05 7.89 -0.82
CA VAL A 67 -10.50 8.01 -0.97
C VAL A 67 -10.95 7.75 -2.41
N ARG A 68 -10.24 8.34 -3.38
CA ARG A 68 -10.58 8.13 -4.79
C ARG A 68 -10.56 6.65 -5.17
N LEU A 69 -9.49 5.96 -4.80
CA LEU A 69 -9.34 4.54 -5.12
C LEU A 69 -10.36 3.69 -4.36
N TYR A 70 -10.61 4.03 -3.09
CA TYR A 70 -11.61 3.31 -2.31
C TYR A 70 -12.97 3.35 -3.02
N ASN A 71 -13.36 4.53 -3.53
CA ASN A 71 -14.64 4.69 -4.21
C ASN A 71 -14.69 3.90 -5.52
N GLU A 72 -13.59 3.77 -6.23
CA GLU A 72 -13.53 2.96 -7.45
C GLU A 72 -13.62 1.47 -7.16
N LEU A 73 -13.03 1.02 -6.04
CA LEU A 73 -12.96 -0.40 -5.71
C LEU A 73 -14.15 -0.89 -4.89
N LYS A 74 -15.01 0.00 -4.38
CA LYS A 74 -16.12 -0.43 -3.53
C LYS A 74 -17.14 -1.32 -4.26
N GLN A 75 -17.16 -1.27 -5.59
CA GLN A 75 -18.02 -2.14 -6.39
C GLN A 75 -17.75 -3.63 -6.16
N PHE A 76 -16.55 -3.98 -5.74
CA PHE A 76 -16.18 -5.37 -5.50
C PHE A 76 -16.59 -5.88 -4.11
N GLY A 77 -17.08 -5.00 -3.25
CA GLY A 77 -17.51 -5.38 -1.89
C GLY A 77 -16.39 -6.05 -1.12
N ARG A 78 -16.64 -7.26 -0.65
CA ARG A 78 -15.67 -8.07 0.10
C ARG A 78 -14.93 -9.06 -0.77
N ASN A 79 -15.09 -8.96 -2.08
CA ASN A 79 -14.43 -9.85 -3.03
C ASN A 79 -13.06 -9.31 -3.42
N GLN A 80 -12.29 -10.16 -4.11
CA GLN A 80 -11.03 -9.76 -4.71
C GLN A 80 -11.25 -8.57 -5.62
N VAL A 81 -10.43 -7.52 -5.44
CA VAL A 81 -10.48 -6.35 -6.33
C VAL A 81 -9.88 -6.68 -7.69
N GLU A 82 -10.36 -6.00 -8.71
CA GLU A 82 -9.86 -6.13 -10.08
C GLU A 82 -9.56 -4.75 -10.63
N LEU A 83 -8.57 -4.67 -11.50
CA LEU A 83 -8.21 -3.43 -12.18
C LEU A 83 -8.26 -3.66 -13.69
N PRO A 84 -8.60 -2.63 -14.47
CA PRO A 84 -8.57 -2.75 -15.91
C PRO A 84 -7.18 -3.15 -16.40
N PRO A 85 -7.09 -3.98 -17.45
CA PRO A 85 -5.79 -4.35 -17.99
C PRO A 85 -5.08 -3.13 -18.58
N VAL A 86 -3.74 -3.17 -18.53
CA VAL A 86 -2.91 -2.11 -19.10
C VAL A 86 -2.08 -2.68 -20.25
N THR A 87 -1.65 -1.79 -21.14
CA THR A 87 -0.75 -2.17 -22.24
C THR A 87 0.67 -2.32 -21.68
N GLY A 88 1.33 -3.42 -22.03
CA GLY A 88 2.69 -3.68 -21.58
C GLY A 88 2.75 -4.23 -20.16
N LEU A 89 3.96 -4.20 -19.59
CA LEU A 89 4.19 -4.69 -18.23
C LEU A 89 4.18 -3.51 -17.27
N VAL A 90 3.34 -3.59 -16.23
CA VAL A 90 3.28 -2.53 -15.23
C VAL A 90 4.62 -2.35 -14.52
N GLU A 91 5.40 -3.42 -14.37
CA GLU A 91 6.72 -3.39 -13.74
C GLU A 91 7.68 -2.42 -14.42
N ASP A 92 7.49 -2.16 -15.72
CA ASP A 92 8.36 -1.26 -16.47
C ASP A 92 8.29 0.19 -16.00
N LYS A 93 7.25 0.55 -15.22
CA LYS A 93 7.13 1.89 -14.63
C LYS A 93 8.01 2.07 -13.39
N PHE A 94 8.51 0.99 -12.82
CA PHE A 94 9.20 1.01 -11.52
C PHE A 94 10.69 0.76 -11.69
N SER A 95 11.50 1.37 -10.81
CA SER A 95 12.88 0.99 -10.63
C SER A 95 12.96 -0.35 -9.88
N ASP A 96 14.14 -0.97 -9.92
CA ASP A 96 14.36 -2.20 -9.16
C ASP A 96 14.13 -1.97 -7.66
N ASP A 97 14.60 -0.85 -7.13
CA ASP A 97 14.42 -0.51 -5.72
C ASP A 97 12.94 -0.36 -5.36
N GLN A 98 12.15 0.25 -6.24
CA GLN A 98 10.72 0.40 -6.02
C GLN A 98 10.01 -0.95 -6.03
N LEU A 99 10.35 -1.82 -6.96
CA LEU A 99 9.79 -3.18 -7.00
C LEU A 99 10.17 -3.98 -5.76
N ASP A 100 11.40 -3.82 -5.28
CA ASP A 100 11.85 -4.48 -4.04
C ASP A 100 11.04 -4.02 -2.83
N VAL A 101 10.68 -2.73 -2.76
CA VAL A 101 9.82 -2.22 -1.70
C VAL A 101 8.46 -2.90 -1.76
N ILE A 102 7.84 -2.96 -2.93
CA ILE A 102 6.52 -3.58 -3.07
C ILE A 102 6.57 -5.06 -2.69
N ALA A 103 7.58 -5.78 -3.17
CA ALA A 103 7.75 -7.20 -2.83
C ALA A 103 7.96 -7.42 -1.35
N SER A 104 8.75 -6.56 -0.68
CA SER A 104 9.01 -6.65 0.75
C SER A 104 7.73 -6.44 1.55
N VAL A 105 6.92 -5.45 1.15
CA VAL A 105 5.65 -5.18 1.81
C VAL A 105 4.70 -6.36 1.63
N TYR A 106 4.60 -6.90 0.43
CA TYR A 106 3.75 -8.07 0.20
C TYR A 106 4.19 -9.24 1.08
N LYS A 107 5.48 -9.52 1.13
CA LYS A 107 6.04 -10.63 1.93
C LYS A 107 5.77 -10.44 3.42
N THR A 108 5.93 -9.21 3.92
CA THR A 108 5.81 -8.92 5.36
C THR A 108 4.35 -8.77 5.80
N PHE A 109 3.55 -8.03 5.03
CA PHE A 109 2.20 -7.65 5.43
C PHE A 109 1.10 -8.35 4.64
N GLY A 110 1.40 -8.86 3.46
CA GLY A 110 0.40 -9.48 2.59
C GLY A 110 -0.21 -10.74 3.17
N GLN A 111 0.48 -11.39 4.12
CA GLN A 111 -0.01 -12.57 4.81
C GLN A 111 -1.10 -12.26 5.84
N PHE A 112 -1.24 -10.99 6.26
CA PHE A 112 -2.20 -10.61 7.28
C PHE A 112 -3.55 -10.31 6.66
N SER A 113 -4.62 -10.59 7.43
CA SER A 113 -5.98 -10.24 7.03
C SER A 113 -6.17 -8.73 7.02
N ALA A 114 -7.21 -8.26 6.34
CA ALA A 114 -7.58 -6.85 6.36
C ALA A 114 -7.81 -6.34 7.78
N TRP A 115 -8.44 -7.16 8.63
CA TRP A 115 -8.70 -6.79 10.02
C TRP A 115 -7.43 -6.66 10.84
N LYS A 116 -6.47 -7.57 10.63
CA LYS A 116 -5.17 -7.50 11.32
C LYS A 116 -4.43 -6.22 10.90
N LEU A 117 -4.42 -5.91 9.61
CA LEU A 117 -3.76 -4.71 9.12
C LEU A 117 -4.44 -3.45 9.65
N ARG A 118 -5.77 -3.43 9.71
CA ARG A 118 -6.52 -2.34 10.34
C ARG A 118 -6.06 -2.12 11.78
N ASP A 119 -6.02 -3.20 12.57
CA ASP A 119 -5.62 -3.10 13.97
C ASP A 119 -4.20 -2.56 14.09
N MET A 120 -3.29 -2.98 13.21
CA MET A 120 -1.93 -2.47 13.21
C MET A 120 -1.89 -0.96 12.93
N THR A 121 -2.60 -0.48 11.91
CA THR A 121 -2.61 0.95 11.57
C THR A 121 -3.24 1.79 12.69
N HIS A 122 -4.24 1.24 13.39
CA HIS A 122 -4.89 1.95 14.50
C HIS A 122 -3.97 2.15 15.70
N ALA A 123 -2.88 1.39 15.79
CA ALA A 123 -1.88 1.54 16.83
C ALA A 123 -0.71 2.43 16.41
N GLU A 124 -0.73 2.95 15.20
CA GLU A 124 0.40 3.69 14.62
C GLU A 124 0.15 5.19 14.59
N ALA A 125 1.21 5.95 14.87
CA ALA A 125 1.12 7.41 15.01
C ALA A 125 0.51 8.13 13.80
N PRO A 126 0.83 7.80 12.54
CA PRO A 126 0.25 8.54 11.42
C PRO A 126 -1.27 8.59 11.43
N TRP A 127 -1.93 7.49 11.80
CA TRP A 127 -3.38 7.46 11.92
C TRP A 127 -3.85 8.09 13.25
N LEU A 128 -3.17 7.78 14.34
CA LEU A 128 -3.57 8.24 15.69
C LEU A 128 -3.46 9.76 15.84
N ASP A 129 -2.52 10.39 15.15
CA ASP A 129 -2.19 11.81 15.38
C ASP A 129 -3.06 12.78 14.59
N VAL A 130 -4.00 12.28 13.79
CA VAL A 130 -4.91 13.12 13.03
C VAL A 130 -6.35 12.77 13.38
N ASN A 131 -7.28 13.68 13.09
CA ASN A 131 -8.70 13.42 13.28
C ASN A 131 -9.24 12.59 12.11
N ILE A 132 -10.34 11.89 12.37
CA ILE A 132 -11.03 11.16 11.30
C ILE A 132 -11.40 12.15 10.19
N ASN A 133 -11.20 11.73 8.96
CA ASN A 133 -11.38 12.47 7.72
C ASN A 133 -10.28 13.49 7.40
N ASP A 134 -9.26 13.62 8.25
CA ASP A 134 -8.12 14.47 7.94
C ASP A 134 -7.10 13.72 7.08
N THR A 135 -6.40 14.48 6.24
CA THR A 135 -5.28 13.96 5.46
C THR A 135 -4.14 13.59 6.40
N ILE A 136 -3.54 12.44 6.20
CA ILE A 136 -2.35 12.01 6.92
C ILE A 136 -1.13 12.55 6.18
N PRO A 137 -0.34 13.47 6.77
CA PRO A 137 0.80 14.04 6.07
C PRO A 137 1.85 12.99 5.72
N LYS A 138 2.40 13.08 4.51
CA LYS A 138 3.50 12.20 4.11
C LYS A 138 4.68 12.31 5.07
N ALA A 139 4.95 13.50 5.59
CA ALA A 139 6.04 13.70 6.54
C ALA A 139 5.87 12.88 7.82
N SER A 140 4.64 12.76 8.33
CA SER A 140 4.39 11.94 9.53
C SER A 140 4.50 10.46 9.23
N ILE A 141 4.07 10.02 8.04
CA ILE A 141 4.26 8.64 7.60
C ILE A 141 5.75 8.31 7.52
N ALA A 142 6.52 9.19 6.87
CA ALA A 142 7.96 9.00 6.72
C ALA A 142 8.65 8.89 8.09
N LYS A 143 8.33 9.80 9.00
CA LYS A 143 8.92 9.81 10.34
C LYS A 143 8.63 8.51 11.09
N PHE A 144 7.39 8.07 11.07
CA PHE A 144 6.97 6.85 11.76
C PHE A 144 7.65 5.63 11.18
N PHE A 145 7.64 5.50 9.85
CA PHE A 145 8.20 4.32 9.19
C PHE A 145 9.72 4.25 9.34
N LYS A 146 10.40 5.39 9.31
CA LYS A 146 11.86 5.41 9.56
C LYS A 146 12.20 4.91 10.96
N ALA A 147 11.37 5.26 11.94
CA ALA A 147 11.61 4.83 13.33
C ALA A 147 11.17 3.39 13.58
N ARG A 148 10.06 2.96 12.99
CA ARG A 148 9.43 1.69 13.32
C ARG A 148 9.82 0.56 12.38
N TYR A 149 9.96 0.84 11.08
CA TYR A 149 10.15 -0.18 10.06
C TYR A 149 11.47 -0.04 9.30
N CYS A 150 12.45 0.65 9.87
CA CYS A 150 13.75 0.83 9.22
C CYS A 150 14.49 -0.48 8.99
N ASN A 151 14.14 -1.53 9.73
CA ASN A 151 14.77 -2.84 9.64
C ASN A 151 14.04 -3.83 8.73
N ILE A 152 12.98 -3.40 8.04
CA ILE A 152 12.34 -4.28 7.06
C ILE A 152 13.33 -4.52 5.94
N PRO A 153 13.71 -5.80 5.68
CA PRO A 153 14.64 -6.07 4.60
C PRO A 153 13.99 -5.78 3.26
N VAL A 154 14.74 -5.06 2.41
CA VAL A 154 14.33 -4.90 1.02
C VAL A 154 14.77 -6.15 0.28
N CYS A 155 13.90 -6.71 -0.52
CA CYS A 155 14.22 -7.92 -1.30
C CYS A 155 15.34 -7.59 -2.29
N GLN A 156 16.36 -8.42 -2.31
CA GLN A 156 17.50 -8.25 -3.22
C GLN A 156 17.56 -9.39 -4.21
#